data_dc0d98ef565b7943b797662c2fd98f95
#
_entry.id   dc0d98ef565b7943b797662c2fd98f95
#
_cell.length_a   1.000
_cell.length_b   1.000
_cell.length_c   1.000
_cell.angle_alpha   90.00
_cell.angle_beta   90.00
_cell.angle_gamma   90.00
#
_symmetry.space_group_name_H-M   'P 1'
#
loop_
_entity.id
_entity.type
_entity.pdbx_description
1 polymer ?
#
loop_
_entity_poly.entity_id
_entity_poly.type
_entity_poly.pdbx_seq_one_letter_code
_entity_poly.pdbx_strand_id
1 'polypeptide(L)'
;MELEMKYAVPDKATCDAIWEDDLIKYYADPSSMEKLVMKAVYFDTEDGKLSANNMAVRVRYEGYTVFATLKWNGSVSNGFHEREEINVPARMEHFIDSPKELFKESEDGKVLLDLIGDEPLVNLLEMRYLRSRCRLSYGASIMELAIDTGSIITDKGEVPIMELEIELYAGDPKDIRDFGQRLQEKYRLAPEDRSKLVRGLALLRQ
;
A
#
# COMPACT_ATOMS: atom_id res chain seq x y z
N MET A 1 12.19 6.30 0.43
CA MET A 1 11.75 5.77 -0.87
C MET A 1 11.27 4.33 -0.66
N GLU A 2 10.05 4.01 -1.08
CA GLU A 2 9.42 2.69 -1.06
C GLU A 2 9.64 2.01 -2.41
N LEU A 3 10.06 0.75 -2.40
CA LEU A 3 10.21 -0.10 -3.58
C LEU A 3 9.42 -1.38 -3.38
N GLU A 4 8.42 -1.63 -4.24
CA GLU A 4 7.59 -2.83 -4.15
C GLU A 4 7.33 -3.48 -5.50
N MET A 5 7.19 -4.82 -5.51
CA MET A 5 6.56 -5.57 -6.60
C MET A 5 5.11 -5.86 -6.23
N LYS A 6 4.18 -5.61 -7.15
CA LYS A 6 2.75 -5.83 -6.93
C LYS A 6 2.14 -6.67 -8.03
N TYR A 7 1.32 -7.62 -7.61
CA TYR A 7 0.61 -8.55 -8.51
C TYR A 7 -0.87 -8.66 -8.12
N ALA A 8 -1.73 -8.68 -9.11
CA ALA A 8 -3.11 -9.11 -8.93
C ALA A 8 -3.14 -10.65 -8.77
N VAL A 9 -3.84 -11.10 -7.73
CA VAL A 9 -4.05 -12.54 -7.48
C VAL A 9 -5.47 -12.90 -7.95
N PRO A 10 -5.65 -13.96 -8.76
CA PRO A 10 -6.94 -14.20 -9.41
C PRO A 10 -8.04 -14.66 -8.46
N ASP A 11 -7.69 -15.41 -7.41
CA ASP A 11 -8.65 -15.99 -6.48
C ASP A 11 -8.02 -16.35 -5.13
N LYS A 12 -8.90 -16.67 -4.17
CA LYS A 12 -8.48 -17.03 -2.83
C LYS A 12 -7.66 -18.32 -2.79
N ALA A 13 -7.95 -19.30 -3.62
CA ALA A 13 -7.21 -20.56 -3.66
C ALA A 13 -5.74 -20.29 -4.05
N THR A 14 -5.50 -19.38 -4.98
CA THR A 14 -4.16 -18.93 -5.35
C THR A 14 -3.49 -18.17 -4.21
N CYS A 15 -4.20 -17.30 -3.47
CA CYS A 15 -3.65 -16.67 -2.27
C CYS A 15 -3.19 -17.70 -1.24
N ASP A 16 -4.02 -18.71 -0.96
CA ASP A 16 -3.72 -19.76 0.00
C ASP A 16 -2.53 -20.63 -0.49
N ALA A 17 -2.46 -20.93 -1.79
CA ALA A 17 -1.36 -21.69 -2.39
C ALA A 17 -0.03 -20.92 -2.36
N ILE A 18 -0.03 -19.61 -2.60
CA ILE A 18 1.16 -18.77 -2.47
C ILE A 18 1.65 -18.77 -1.03
N TRP A 19 0.75 -18.60 -0.06
CA TRP A 19 1.11 -18.56 1.37
C TRP A 19 1.73 -19.88 1.87
N GLU A 20 1.33 -21.01 1.28
CA GLU A 20 1.83 -22.35 1.60
C GLU A 20 3.03 -22.77 0.73
N ASP A 21 3.54 -21.88 -0.13
CA ASP A 21 4.66 -22.15 -1.04
C ASP A 21 5.96 -22.49 -0.31
N ASP A 22 6.66 -23.54 -0.76
CA ASP A 22 7.95 -23.95 -0.19
C ASP A 22 9.02 -22.87 -0.34
N LEU A 23 8.96 -22.03 -1.39
CA LEU A 23 9.87 -20.90 -1.58
C LEU A 23 9.67 -19.86 -0.46
N ILE A 24 8.41 -19.55 -0.14
CA ILE A 24 8.10 -18.63 0.96
C ILE A 24 8.51 -19.22 2.29
N LYS A 25 8.12 -20.48 2.56
CA LYS A 25 8.46 -21.17 3.80
C LYS A 25 9.97 -21.26 4.05
N TYR A 26 10.75 -21.39 2.98
CA TYR A 26 12.22 -21.50 3.07
C TYR A 26 12.90 -20.17 3.45
N TYR A 27 12.41 -19.05 2.91
CA TYR A 27 13.02 -17.73 3.11
C TYR A 27 12.33 -16.88 4.19
N ALA A 28 11.13 -17.26 4.63
CA ALA A 28 10.40 -16.52 5.64
C ALA A 28 11.00 -16.67 7.04
N ASP A 29 10.97 -15.58 7.80
CA ASP A 29 11.10 -15.64 9.24
C ASP A 29 9.76 -16.06 9.86
N PRO A 30 9.62 -17.29 10.40
CA PRO A 30 8.36 -17.75 10.94
C PRO A 30 7.83 -16.91 12.10
N SER A 31 8.73 -16.22 12.84
CA SER A 31 8.35 -15.35 13.95
C SER A 31 7.71 -14.04 13.51
N SER A 32 7.88 -13.69 12.24
CA SER A 32 7.31 -12.48 11.63
C SER A 32 5.96 -12.69 10.95
N MET A 33 5.48 -13.94 10.87
CA MET A 33 4.19 -14.27 10.25
C MET A 33 3.04 -13.72 11.08
N GLU A 34 2.24 -12.85 10.48
CA GLU A 34 1.07 -12.28 11.16
C GLU A 34 -0.11 -12.03 10.20
N LYS A 35 -1.29 -11.89 10.79
CA LYS A 35 -2.51 -11.49 10.09
C LYS A 35 -3.09 -10.26 10.77
N LEU A 36 -3.32 -9.21 9.99
CA LEU A 36 -3.78 -7.92 10.48
C LEU A 36 -5.07 -7.51 9.77
N VAL A 37 -6.03 -7.05 10.55
CA VAL A 37 -7.18 -6.32 10.01
C VAL A 37 -6.71 -4.91 9.71
N MET A 38 -6.82 -4.52 8.44
CA MET A 38 -6.40 -3.24 7.92
C MET A 38 -7.61 -2.39 7.57
N LYS A 39 -7.57 -1.13 8.00
CA LYS A 39 -8.48 -0.09 7.51
C LYS A 39 -7.65 1.09 7.06
N ALA A 40 -7.95 1.64 5.89
CA ALA A 40 -7.31 2.87 5.42
C ALA A 40 -8.37 3.83 4.89
N VAL A 41 -8.25 5.10 5.26
CA VAL A 41 -9.06 6.19 4.73
C VAL A 41 -8.15 7.10 3.93
N TYR A 42 -8.52 7.39 2.69
CA TYR A 42 -7.80 8.30 1.82
C TYR A 42 -8.48 9.65 1.77
N PHE A 43 -7.66 10.67 1.65
CA PHE A 43 -8.07 12.07 1.66
C PHE A 43 -7.57 12.80 0.43
N ASP A 44 -8.32 13.80 -0.02
CA ASP A 44 -7.93 14.77 -1.03
C ASP A 44 -8.57 16.12 -0.71
N THR A 45 -8.18 17.17 -1.40
CA THR A 45 -8.96 18.41 -1.41
C THR A 45 -10.25 18.19 -2.20
N GLU A 46 -11.27 19.04 -2.01
CA GLU A 46 -12.55 18.92 -2.68
C GLU A 46 -12.42 18.94 -4.22
N ASP A 47 -11.44 19.68 -4.73
CA ASP A 47 -11.11 19.77 -6.17
C ASP A 47 -10.08 18.73 -6.64
N GLY A 48 -9.59 17.83 -5.77
CA GLY A 48 -8.73 16.71 -6.14
C GLY A 48 -7.26 17.08 -6.40
N LYS A 49 -6.71 18.09 -5.72
CA LYS A 49 -5.32 18.55 -5.94
C LYS A 49 -4.27 17.49 -5.71
N LEU A 50 -4.45 16.62 -4.69
CA LEU A 50 -3.46 15.58 -4.41
C LEU A 50 -3.42 14.57 -5.56
N SER A 51 -4.58 14.05 -5.95
CA SER A 51 -4.69 13.09 -7.05
C SER A 51 -4.18 13.67 -8.38
N ALA A 52 -4.43 14.96 -8.64
CA ALA A 52 -3.93 15.65 -9.84
C ALA A 52 -2.40 15.80 -9.86
N ASN A 53 -1.74 15.77 -8.70
CA ASN A 53 -0.30 15.90 -8.54
C ASN A 53 0.40 14.58 -8.17
N ASN A 54 -0.24 13.41 -8.41
CA ASN A 54 0.28 12.09 -8.06
C ASN A 54 0.69 11.96 -6.58
N MET A 55 -0.04 12.65 -5.71
CA MET A 55 0.11 12.57 -4.26
C MET A 55 -1.04 11.79 -3.64
N ALA A 56 -0.79 11.18 -2.50
CA ALA A 56 -1.81 10.49 -1.72
C ALA A 56 -1.59 10.71 -0.23
N VAL A 57 -2.63 11.15 0.46
CA VAL A 57 -2.69 11.19 1.92
C VAL A 57 -3.65 10.13 2.39
N ARG A 58 -3.21 9.28 3.32
CA ARG A 58 -4.07 8.29 3.95
C ARG A 58 -3.82 8.22 5.44
N VAL A 59 -4.83 7.76 6.13
CA VAL A 59 -4.73 7.32 7.50
C VAL A 59 -5.02 5.84 7.53
N ARG A 60 -4.07 5.06 8.09
CA ARG A 60 -4.11 3.60 8.08
C ARG A 60 -4.08 3.06 9.50
N TYR A 61 -5.01 2.15 9.76
CA TYR A 61 -5.08 1.34 10.97
C TYR A 61 -4.49 -0.03 10.66
N GLU A 62 -3.48 -0.43 11.43
CA GLU A 62 -2.84 -1.75 11.40
C GLU A 62 -3.05 -2.41 12.77
N GLY A 63 -4.13 -3.16 12.91
CA GLY A 63 -4.53 -3.65 14.22
C GLY A 63 -4.77 -2.48 15.19
N TYR A 64 -3.91 -2.32 16.19
CA TYR A 64 -3.99 -1.23 17.19
C TYR A 64 -3.11 -0.02 16.87
N THR A 65 -2.29 -0.09 15.84
CA THR A 65 -1.39 0.99 15.47
C THR A 65 -2.01 1.83 14.37
N VAL A 66 -1.74 3.12 14.40
CA VAL A 66 -2.30 4.05 13.42
C VAL A 66 -1.21 4.96 12.87
N PHE A 67 -1.20 5.12 11.55
CA PHE A 67 -0.27 5.97 10.83
C PHE A 67 -0.99 6.88 9.86
N ALA A 68 -0.54 8.14 9.78
CA ALA A 68 -0.79 8.99 8.64
C ALA A 68 0.36 8.79 7.64
N THR A 69 0.02 8.57 6.39
CA THR A 69 0.98 8.34 5.30
C THR A 69 0.80 9.40 4.23
N LEU A 70 1.90 10.00 3.81
CA LEU A 70 1.99 10.81 2.59
C LEU A 70 2.85 10.05 1.59
N LYS A 71 2.35 9.91 0.35
CA LYS A 71 3.07 9.31 -0.79
C LYS A 71 3.09 10.30 -1.94
N TRP A 72 4.25 10.41 -2.64
CA TRP A 72 4.41 11.30 -3.79
C TRP A 72 5.53 10.79 -4.73
N ASN A 73 5.74 11.46 -5.86
CA ASN A 73 6.77 11.16 -6.86
C ASN A 73 6.79 9.68 -7.28
N GLY A 74 5.59 9.10 -7.46
CA GLY A 74 5.47 7.68 -7.82
C GLY A 74 5.78 7.41 -9.30
N SER A 75 6.49 6.32 -9.56
CA SER A 75 6.63 5.69 -10.87
C SER A 75 6.24 4.22 -10.79
N VAL A 76 5.78 3.67 -11.91
CA VAL A 76 5.38 2.26 -11.98
C VAL A 76 5.68 1.68 -13.36
N SER A 77 6.16 0.44 -13.37
CA SER A 77 6.38 -0.33 -14.60
C SER A 77 6.33 -1.83 -14.33
N ASN A 78 5.40 -2.52 -14.99
CA ASN A 78 5.26 -3.98 -14.92
C ASN A 78 5.16 -4.51 -13.46
N GLY A 79 4.31 -3.88 -12.66
CA GLY A 79 4.12 -4.22 -11.23
C GLY A 79 5.20 -3.73 -10.28
N PHE A 80 6.29 -3.15 -10.78
CA PHE A 80 7.31 -2.54 -9.94
C PHE A 80 6.94 -1.08 -9.66
N HIS A 81 6.68 -0.78 -8.40
CA HIS A 81 6.35 0.56 -7.90
C HIS A 81 7.53 1.14 -7.15
N GLU A 82 7.79 2.40 -7.41
CA GLU A 82 8.79 3.21 -6.74
C GLU A 82 8.17 4.56 -6.37
N ARG A 83 8.27 4.98 -5.10
CA ARG A 83 7.72 6.26 -4.66
C ARG A 83 8.34 6.74 -3.36
N GLU A 84 8.30 8.04 -3.16
CA GLU A 84 8.59 8.63 -1.86
C GLU A 84 7.43 8.39 -0.90
N GLU A 85 7.76 8.06 0.34
CA GLU A 85 6.76 7.84 1.40
C GLU A 85 7.28 8.31 2.74
N ILE A 86 6.42 8.96 3.51
CA ILE A 86 6.61 9.17 4.94
C ILE A 86 5.41 8.64 5.72
N ASN A 87 5.70 7.99 6.83
CA ASN A 87 4.71 7.49 7.78
C ASN A 87 4.89 8.23 9.11
N VAL A 88 3.85 8.91 9.55
CA VAL A 88 3.83 9.61 10.84
C VAL A 88 2.91 8.85 11.79
N PRO A 89 3.39 8.42 12.98
CA PRO A 89 2.53 7.82 13.98
C PRO A 89 1.38 8.77 14.34
N ALA A 90 0.18 8.22 14.39
CA ALA A 90 -1.01 9.00 14.67
C ALA A 90 -1.80 8.39 15.83
N ARG A 91 -2.60 9.20 16.53
CA ARG A 91 -3.51 8.74 17.57
C ARG A 91 -4.94 8.83 17.05
N MET A 92 -5.81 7.93 17.53
CA MET A 92 -7.20 7.85 17.05
C MET A 92 -7.96 9.19 17.17
N GLU A 93 -7.64 9.99 18.15
CA GLU A 93 -8.23 11.30 18.40
C GLU A 93 -7.88 12.39 17.36
N HIS A 94 -6.79 12.19 16.57
CA HIS A 94 -6.33 13.14 15.55
C HIS A 94 -6.99 12.95 14.18
N PHE A 95 -7.86 11.94 14.05
CA PHE A 95 -8.38 11.51 12.75
C PHE A 95 -9.52 12.32 12.17
N ILE A 96 -10.20 13.06 13.04
CA ILE A 96 -11.51 13.59 12.69
C ILE A 96 -11.38 14.92 11.95
N ASP A 97 -10.32 15.69 12.22
CA ASP A 97 -10.35 17.11 11.81
C ASP A 97 -9.38 17.50 10.68
N SER A 98 -8.18 16.97 10.62
CA SER A 98 -7.30 17.19 9.45
C SER A 98 -6.01 16.35 9.51
N PRO A 99 -5.84 15.31 8.69
CA PRO A 99 -4.58 14.54 8.66
C PRO A 99 -3.38 15.38 8.20
N LYS A 100 -3.57 16.53 7.53
CA LYS A 100 -2.47 17.41 7.13
C LYS A 100 -1.66 17.95 8.31
N GLU A 101 -2.30 18.15 9.47
CA GLU A 101 -1.64 18.66 10.66
C GLU A 101 -0.49 17.75 11.13
N LEU A 102 -0.62 16.43 10.88
CA LEU A 102 0.38 15.44 11.26
C LEU A 102 1.68 15.55 10.46
N PHE A 103 1.65 16.23 9.32
CA PHE A 103 2.82 16.43 8.45
C PHE A 103 3.55 17.76 8.67
N LYS A 104 3.04 18.66 9.52
CA LYS A 104 3.63 20.00 9.76
C LYS A 104 5.05 19.97 10.30
N GLU A 105 5.37 18.97 11.12
CA GLU A 105 6.69 18.81 11.76
C GLU A 105 7.71 18.10 10.83
N SER A 106 7.27 17.58 9.69
CA SER A 106 8.12 16.84 8.75
C SER A 106 8.66 17.76 7.66
N GLU A 107 9.96 17.72 7.39
CA GLU A 107 10.56 18.40 6.23
C GLU A 107 9.91 17.92 4.92
N ASP A 108 9.71 16.62 4.77
CA ASP A 108 9.06 16.03 3.59
C ASP A 108 7.57 16.37 3.52
N GLY A 109 6.92 16.59 4.67
CA GLY A 109 5.53 17.02 4.75
C GLY A 109 5.27 18.41 4.19
N LYS A 110 6.29 19.27 4.03
CA LYS A 110 6.17 20.59 3.42
C LYS A 110 5.63 20.51 2.00
N VAL A 111 5.99 19.47 1.24
CA VAL A 111 5.49 19.29 -0.14
C VAL A 111 3.97 19.21 -0.20
N LEU A 112 3.34 18.58 0.79
CA LEU A 112 1.88 18.56 0.92
C LEU A 112 1.32 19.94 1.25
N LEU A 113 1.89 20.59 2.28
CA LEU A 113 1.41 21.88 2.78
C LEU A 113 1.57 23.01 1.76
N ASP A 114 2.65 22.99 1.00
CA ASP A 114 2.89 23.95 -0.09
C ASP A 114 1.87 23.77 -1.22
N LEU A 115 1.43 22.54 -1.49
CA LEU A 115 0.45 22.25 -2.53
C LEU A 115 -0.97 22.69 -2.15
N ILE A 116 -1.42 22.36 -0.92
CA ILE A 116 -2.83 22.53 -0.51
C ILE A 116 -3.06 23.80 0.32
N GLY A 117 -2.01 24.38 0.93
CA GLY A 117 -2.14 25.54 1.82
C GLY A 117 -3.12 25.26 2.98
N ASP A 118 -4.06 26.18 3.15
CA ASP A 118 -5.09 26.07 4.21
C ASP A 118 -6.32 25.25 3.81
N GLU A 119 -6.36 24.70 2.58
CA GLU A 119 -7.50 23.94 2.14
C GLU A 119 -7.75 22.70 3.02
N PRO A 120 -9.02 22.39 3.33
CA PRO A 120 -9.36 21.20 4.08
C PRO A 120 -9.19 19.95 3.23
N LEU A 121 -8.79 18.86 3.88
CA LEU A 121 -8.83 17.52 3.30
C LEU A 121 -10.17 16.86 3.63
N VAL A 122 -10.83 16.30 2.62
CA VAL A 122 -12.08 15.57 2.72
C VAL A 122 -11.85 14.08 2.51
N ASN A 123 -12.73 13.24 3.06
CA ASN A 123 -12.68 11.79 2.84
C ASN A 123 -13.00 11.48 1.38
N LEU A 124 -12.12 10.72 0.75
CA LEU A 124 -12.24 10.33 -0.65
C LEU A 124 -12.80 8.90 -0.79
N LEU A 125 -12.20 7.95 -0.10
CA LEU A 125 -12.60 6.54 -0.08
C LEU A 125 -12.02 5.80 1.13
N GLU A 126 -12.58 4.64 1.42
CA GLU A 126 -12.14 3.75 2.48
C GLU A 126 -11.69 2.39 1.90
N MET A 127 -10.75 1.74 2.58
CA MET A 127 -10.34 0.37 2.28
C MET A 127 -10.44 -0.46 3.55
N ARG A 128 -10.97 -1.66 3.41
CA ARG A 128 -11.00 -2.68 4.46
C ARG A 128 -10.48 -3.98 3.92
N TYR A 129 -9.42 -4.51 4.53
CA TYR A 129 -8.81 -5.75 4.07
C TYR A 129 -8.10 -6.49 5.19
N LEU A 130 -7.90 -7.78 4.98
CA LEU A 130 -7.03 -8.63 5.78
C LEU A 130 -5.67 -8.68 5.08
N ARG A 131 -4.60 -8.34 5.80
CA ARG A 131 -3.22 -8.51 5.38
C ARG A 131 -2.63 -9.72 6.08
N SER A 132 -2.19 -10.70 5.31
CA SER A 132 -1.30 -11.75 5.77
C SER A 132 0.11 -11.38 5.33
N ARG A 133 1.07 -11.23 6.26
CA ARG A 133 2.43 -10.83 5.92
C ARG A 133 3.50 -11.64 6.63
N CYS A 134 4.69 -11.65 6.05
CA CYS A 134 5.90 -12.17 6.69
C CYS A 134 7.12 -11.45 6.16
N ARG A 135 8.19 -11.45 6.97
CA ARG A 135 9.50 -10.99 6.53
C ARG A 135 10.23 -12.13 5.83
N LEU A 136 10.91 -11.81 4.73
CA LEU A 136 11.74 -12.72 3.97
C LEU A 136 13.19 -12.24 3.96
N SER A 137 14.14 -13.19 4.00
CA SER A 137 15.55 -12.93 3.71
C SER A 137 15.91 -13.68 2.43
N TYR A 138 16.08 -12.93 1.31
CA TYR A 138 16.38 -13.50 0.00
C TYR A 138 17.54 -12.76 -0.68
N GLY A 139 18.53 -13.50 -1.17
CA GLY A 139 19.77 -12.90 -1.69
C GLY A 139 20.50 -12.13 -0.59
N ALA A 140 20.79 -10.86 -0.84
CA ALA A 140 21.36 -9.93 0.14
C ALA A 140 20.31 -9.00 0.75
N SER A 141 19.03 -9.30 0.57
CA SER A 141 17.90 -8.39 0.88
C SER A 141 17.02 -8.90 1.98
N ILE A 142 16.41 -7.93 2.71
CA ILE A 142 15.30 -8.13 3.63
C ILE A 142 14.09 -7.48 2.98
N MET A 143 13.00 -8.23 2.86
CA MET A 143 11.76 -7.78 2.26
C MET A 143 10.55 -8.23 3.07
N GLU A 144 9.41 -7.55 2.91
CA GLU A 144 8.11 -8.02 3.39
C GLU A 144 7.33 -8.59 2.21
N LEU A 145 6.78 -9.78 2.38
CA LEU A 145 5.74 -10.32 1.52
C LEU A 145 4.41 -10.14 2.20
N ALA A 146 3.44 -9.56 1.51
CA ALA A 146 2.08 -9.38 2.00
C ALA A 146 1.04 -9.86 0.98
N ILE A 147 -0.01 -10.51 1.45
CA ILE A 147 -1.21 -10.83 0.68
C ILE A 147 -2.38 -10.07 1.28
N ASP A 148 -2.98 -9.19 0.50
CA ASP A 148 -4.12 -8.36 0.86
C ASP A 148 -5.41 -8.90 0.24
N THR A 149 -6.44 -9.11 1.08
CA THR A 149 -7.76 -9.54 0.62
C THR A 149 -8.86 -8.72 1.26
N GLY A 150 -9.72 -8.07 0.47
CA GLY A 150 -10.79 -7.21 0.98
C GLY A 150 -11.43 -6.34 -0.09
N SER A 151 -11.77 -5.10 0.26
CA SER A 151 -12.48 -4.17 -0.62
C SER A 151 -11.97 -2.73 -0.52
N ILE A 152 -12.03 -2.03 -1.64
CA ILE A 152 -12.01 -0.58 -1.75
C ILE A 152 -13.46 -0.13 -1.77
N ILE A 153 -13.83 0.80 -0.91
CA ILE A 153 -15.21 1.21 -0.68
C ILE A 153 -15.35 2.69 -1.03
N THR A 154 -16.30 3.01 -1.89
CA THR A 154 -16.65 4.38 -2.28
C THR A 154 -18.16 4.59 -2.19
N ASP A 155 -18.64 5.80 -2.36
CA ASP A 155 -20.08 6.10 -2.48
C ASP A 155 -20.74 5.52 -3.75
N LYS A 156 -19.93 5.11 -4.74
CA LYS A 156 -20.37 4.48 -6.00
C LYS A 156 -20.38 2.96 -5.95
N GLY A 157 -19.83 2.35 -4.89
CA GLY A 157 -19.75 0.89 -4.75
C GLY A 157 -18.41 0.39 -4.24
N GLU A 158 -18.11 -0.88 -4.53
CA GLU A 158 -16.92 -1.54 -4.04
C GLU A 158 -16.10 -2.17 -5.17
N VAL A 159 -14.77 -2.18 -5.00
CA VAL A 159 -13.81 -2.91 -5.85
C VAL A 159 -13.04 -3.89 -4.98
N PRO A 160 -12.92 -5.18 -5.38
CA PRO A 160 -12.19 -6.16 -4.59
C PRO A 160 -10.69 -5.84 -4.51
N ILE A 161 -10.09 -6.13 -3.37
CA ILE A 161 -8.64 -6.19 -3.16
C ILE A 161 -8.27 -7.67 -3.09
N MET A 162 -7.37 -8.10 -3.97
CA MET A 162 -6.75 -9.41 -3.93
C MET A 162 -5.38 -9.28 -4.59
N GLU A 163 -4.36 -9.00 -3.78
CA GLU A 163 -3.04 -8.59 -4.22
C GLU A 163 -1.93 -9.29 -3.44
N LEU A 164 -0.84 -9.57 -4.15
CA LEU A 164 0.45 -9.90 -3.57
C LEU A 164 1.35 -8.68 -3.70
N GLU A 165 1.94 -8.24 -2.60
CA GLU A 165 2.94 -7.18 -2.52
C GLU A 165 4.24 -7.74 -1.96
N ILE A 166 5.38 -7.32 -2.53
CA ILE A 166 6.71 -7.63 -2.00
C ILE A 166 7.45 -6.31 -1.90
N GLU A 167 7.69 -5.84 -0.68
CA GLU A 167 8.32 -4.56 -0.38
C GLU A 167 9.76 -4.76 0.07
N LEU A 168 10.70 -3.98 -0.48
CA LEU A 168 12.10 -4.00 -0.10
C LEU A 168 12.35 -3.14 1.13
N TYR A 169 12.78 -3.76 2.23
CA TYR A 169 13.21 -3.02 3.42
C TYR A 169 14.69 -2.63 3.38
N ALA A 170 15.54 -3.53 2.88
CA ALA A 170 16.96 -3.29 2.72
C ALA A 170 17.56 -4.26 1.70
N GLY A 171 18.58 -3.82 0.96
CA GLY A 171 19.31 -4.67 0.01
C GLY A 171 19.23 -4.21 -1.44
N ASP A 172 19.26 -5.16 -2.38
CA ASP A 172 19.25 -4.88 -3.82
C ASP A 172 17.84 -5.01 -4.42
N PRO A 173 17.33 -3.99 -5.14
CA PRO A 173 16.05 -4.07 -5.85
C PRO A 173 15.93 -5.23 -6.84
N LYS A 174 17.05 -5.82 -7.28
CA LYS A 174 17.03 -7.02 -8.12
C LYS A 174 16.45 -8.22 -7.40
N ASP A 175 16.67 -8.33 -6.09
CA ASP A 175 16.21 -9.48 -5.31
C ASP A 175 14.67 -9.52 -5.24
N ILE A 176 14.00 -8.39 -5.05
CA ILE A 176 12.52 -8.37 -5.05
C ILE A 176 11.95 -8.65 -6.44
N ARG A 177 12.64 -8.22 -7.51
CA ARG A 177 12.24 -8.51 -8.90
C ARG A 177 12.38 -9.99 -9.20
N ASP A 178 13.52 -10.62 -8.85
CA ASP A 178 13.75 -12.05 -9.06
C ASP A 178 12.76 -12.89 -8.24
N PHE A 179 12.58 -12.56 -6.97
CA PHE A 179 11.63 -13.26 -6.10
C PHE A 179 10.19 -13.12 -6.61
N GLY A 180 9.78 -11.91 -6.98
CA GLY A 180 8.46 -11.63 -7.53
C GLY A 180 8.23 -12.35 -8.86
N GLN A 181 9.22 -12.38 -9.76
CA GLN A 181 9.13 -13.09 -11.03
C GLN A 181 8.92 -14.59 -10.84
N ARG A 182 9.62 -15.22 -9.89
CA ARG A 182 9.42 -16.66 -9.57
C ARG A 182 7.99 -16.97 -9.16
N LEU A 183 7.39 -16.13 -8.31
CA LEU A 183 5.98 -16.28 -7.92
C LEU A 183 5.04 -15.99 -9.09
N GLN A 184 5.32 -14.95 -9.86
CA GLN A 184 4.56 -14.60 -11.06
C GLN A 184 4.49 -15.76 -12.05
N GLU A 185 5.62 -16.36 -12.37
CA GLU A 185 5.70 -17.50 -13.32
C GLU A 185 4.97 -18.74 -12.77
N LYS A 186 5.20 -19.08 -11.50
CA LYS A 186 4.62 -20.27 -10.87
C LYS A 186 3.09 -20.17 -10.77
N TYR A 187 2.55 -19.02 -10.40
CA TYR A 187 1.13 -18.79 -10.16
C TYR A 187 0.42 -18.03 -11.28
N ARG A 188 1.15 -17.69 -12.36
CA ARG A 188 0.65 -16.91 -13.51
C ARG A 188 -0.01 -15.59 -13.08
N LEU A 189 0.64 -14.89 -12.14
CA LEU A 189 0.12 -13.64 -11.61
C LEU A 189 0.25 -12.52 -12.66
N ALA A 190 -0.74 -11.64 -12.68
CA ALA A 190 -0.69 -10.42 -13.50
C ALA A 190 -0.03 -9.28 -12.72
N PRO A 191 0.99 -8.59 -13.27
CA PRO A 191 1.48 -7.35 -12.68
C PRO A 191 0.34 -6.35 -12.50
N GLU A 192 0.26 -5.68 -11.34
CA GLU A 192 -0.75 -4.65 -11.09
C GLU A 192 -0.07 -3.28 -10.97
N ASP A 193 -0.16 -2.51 -12.04
CA ASP A 193 0.42 -1.17 -12.12
C ASP A 193 -0.44 -0.11 -11.40
N ARG A 194 -1.71 -0.38 -11.15
CA ARG A 194 -2.61 0.55 -10.47
C ARG A 194 -2.53 0.37 -8.96
N SER A 195 -2.29 1.45 -8.26
CA SER A 195 -2.43 1.42 -6.79
C SER A 195 -3.90 1.20 -6.39
N LYS A 196 -4.13 0.75 -5.15
CA LYS A 196 -5.48 0.63 -4.58
C LYS A 196 -6.25 1.96 -4.70
N LEU A 197 -5.57 3.11 -4.48
CA LEU A 197 -6.16 4.44 -4.64
C LEU A 197 -6.62 4.69 -6.08
N VAL A 198 -5.76 4.43 -7.07
CA VAL A 198 -6.10 4.63 -8.50
C VAL A 198 -7.31 3.80 -8.91
N ARG A 199 -7.44 2.57 -8.40
CA ARG A 199 -8.62 1.73 -8.67
C ARG A 199 -9.90 2.29 -8.04
N GLY A 200 -9.81 2.82 -6.82
CA GLY A 200 -10.94 3.49 -6.17
C GLY A 200 -11.36 4.78 -6.87
N LEU A 201 -10.38 5.61 -7.27
CA LEU A 201 -10.64 6.82 -8.07
C LEU A 201 -11.32 6.51 -9.43
N ALA A 202 -10.94 5.40 -10.06
CA ALA A 202 -11.59 4.96 -11.30
C ALA A 202 -13.06 4.60 -11.09
N LEU A 203 -13.43 4.07 -9.91
CA LEU A 203 -14.83 3.82 -9.56
C LEU A 203 -15.61 5.13 -9.31
N LEU A 204 -15.00 6.09 -8.62
CA LEU A 204 -15.62 7.40 -8.35
C LEU A 204 -15.94 8.22 -9.61
N ARG A 205 -15.24 7.95 -10.72
CA ARG A 205 -15.41 8.65 -12.00
C ARG A 205 -16.49 8.03 -12.92
N GLN A 206 -17.07 6.90 -12.53
CA GLN A 206 -18.20 6.25 -13.22
C GLN A 206 -19.55 6.85 -12.77
#